data_381519636fce2bf654fdb39ccda051ec
#
_entry.id   381519636fce2bf654fdb39ccda051ec
#
_cell.length_a   1.000
_cell.length_b   1.000
_cell.length_c   1.000
_cell.angle_alpha   90.00
_cell.angle_beta   90.00
_cell.angle_gamma   90.00
#
_symmetry.space_group_name_H-M   'P 1'
#
loop_
_entity.id
_entity.type
_entity.pdbx_description
1 polymer ?
#
loop_
_entity_poly.entity_id
_entity_poly.type
_entity_poly.pdbx_seq_one_letter_code
_entity_poly.pdbx_strand_id
1 'polypeptide(L)'
;MSDFDPRSTRWLAGLVLFISLLTFSILGRLYYVSLNLGPELVAAAREKVIQERQVPASRGNIYSSDGQLLATSMPVYELRWDAAVVDEKWMDAHIAETAQALARLLPERTASEWGTYLRQQYNGKRRYALIAKNLSYSHYRKVAQTPLFEGSKFKTGLIAEERFTRLMPLGGLAERTIGYQRPDATAGLEASFHETLRGHDGRRWMQNLGGNQWKPMQSSYTRDPQNGQDIITTLDARMQDAAHRALLHTLKKYGADHGCVVLMEVKTGKIRAMANLGKVHGDSAYTELR
;
A
#
# COMPACT_ATOMS: atom_id res chain seq x y z
N MET A 1 52.68 -13.22 59.23
CA MET A 1 51.36 -12.73 59.65
C MET A 1 51.33 -11.26 59.31
N SER A 2 50.67 -10.86 58.25
CA SER A 2 50.68 -9.45 57.78
C SER A 2 49.67 -8.66 58.62
N ASP A 3 50.24 -7.69 59.40
CA ASP A 3 49.45 -6.71 60.15
C ASP A 3 48.54 -5.93 59.16
N PHE A 4 47.25 -6.18 59.19
CA PHE A 4 46.30 -5.33 58.50
C PHE A 4 46.14 -4.02 59.25
N ASP A 5 46.56 -2.90 58.63
CA ASP A 5 46.44 -1.55 59.18
C ASP A 5 44.94 -1.29 59.51
N PRO A 6 44.60 -0.94 60.78
CA PRO A 6 43.21 -0.73 61.21
C PRO A 6 42.49 0.42 60.46
N ARG A 7 43.21 1.27 59.75
CA ARG A 7 42.63 2.29 58.88
C ARG A 7 42.09 1.71 57.57
N SER A 8 42.82 0.76 56.96
CA SER A 8 42.39 0.11 55.71
C SER A 8 41.14 -0.75 55.90
N THR A 9 40.99 -1.44 57.04
CA THR A 9 39.79 -2.23 57.36
C THR A 9 38.56 -1.37 57.58
N ARG A 10 38.66 -0.17 58.16
CA ARG A 10 37.56 0.79 58.31
C ARG A 10 37.09 1.32 56.96
N TRP A 11 37.98 1.63 56.04
CA TRP A 11 37.67 2.06 54.70
C TRP A 11 36.99 0.96 53.88
N LEU A 12 37.48 -0.27 53.99
CA LEU A 12 36.86 -1.45 53.36
C LEU A 12 35.44 -1.70 53.92
N ALA A 13 35.25 -1.61 55.22
CA ALA A 13 33.92 -1.78 55.84
C ALA A 13 32.96 -0.67 55.38
N GLY A 14 33.41 0.59 55.28
CA GLY A 14 32.62 1.70 54.74
C GLY A 14 32.22 1.49 53.27
N LEU A 15 33.15 1.00 52.44
CA LEU A 15 32.91 0.71 51.04
C LEU A 15 31.86 -0.45 50.88
N VAL A 16 32.01 -1.51 51.65
CA VAL A 16 31.05 -2.65 51.64
C VAL A 16 29.68 -2.19 52.09
N LEU A 17 29.60 -1.38 53.15
CA LEU A 17 28.31 -0.83 53.60
C LEU A 17 27.66 0.07 52.55
N PHE A 18 28.43 0.90 51.88
CA PHE A 18 27.93 1.78 50.80
C PHE A 18 27.40 0.96 49.62
N ILE A 19 28.17 -0.05 49.16
CA ILE A 19 27.73 -0.95 48.08
C ILE A 19 26.45 -1.72 48.46
N SER A 20 26.39 -2.23 49.71
CA SER A 20 25.21 -2.93 50.21
C SER A 20 23.97 -2.03 50.23
N LEU A 21 24.13 -0.76 50.68
CA LEU A 21 23.03 0.22 50.71
C LEU A 21 22.55 0.59 49.32
N LEU A 22 23.49 0.76 48.38
CA LEU A 22 23.21 1.02 46.97
C LEU A 22 22.48 -0.15 46.34
N THR A 23 22.91 -1.38 46.59
CA THR A 23 22.28 -2.60 46.10
C THR A 23 20.85 -2.70 46.65
N PHE A 24 20.65 -2.45 47.93
CA PHE A 24 19.35 -2.50 48.57
C PHE A 24 18.39 -1.44 48.01
N SER A 25 18.92 -0.23 47.74
CA SER A 25 18.15 0.85 47.09
C SER A 25 17.72 0.48 45.68
N ILE A 26 18.58 -0.14 44.89
CA ILE A 26 18.29 -0.60 43.54
C ILE A 26 17.23 -1.71 43.57
N LEU A 27 17.38 -2.71 44.43
CA LEU A 27 16.43 -3.80 44.58
C LEU A 27 15.06 -3.30 45.05
N GLY A 28 15.04 -2.38 46.01
CA GLY A 28 13.79 -1.74 46.48
C GLY A 28 13.09 -0.97 45.39
N ARG A 29 13.84 -0.22 44.57
CA ARG A 29 13.27 0.48 43.41
C ARG A 29 12.77 -0.45 42.34
N LEU A 30 13.49 -1.55 42.06
CA LEU A 30 13.07 -2.58 41.11
C LEU A 30 11.78 -3.27 41.56
N TYR A 31 11.68 -3.59 42.84
CA TYR A 31 10.48 -4.15 43.45
C TYR A 31 9.28 -3.19 43.36
N TYR A 32 9.49 -1.92 43.71
CA TYR A 32 8.46 -0.88 43.59
C TYR A 32 7.96 -0.70 42.15
N VAL A 33 8.88 -0.61 41.17
CA VAL A 33 8.53 -0.48 39.73
C VAL A 33 7.79 -1.73 39.27
N SER A 34 8.23 -2.92 39.68
CA SER A 34 7.60 -4.19 39.26
C SER A 34 6.16 -4.32 39.76
N LEU A 35 5.88 -3.90 40.98
CA LEU A 35 4.53 -4.05 41.58
C LEU A 35 3.57 -2.91 41.19
N ASN A 36 4.04 -1.67 41.19
CA ASN A 36 3.16 -0.50 41.01
C ASN A 36 3.08 -0.02 39.55
N LEU A 37 4.22 0.00 38.85
CA LEU A 37 4.29 0.48 37.46
C LEU A 37 4.29 -0.66 36.44
N GLY A 38 4.65 -1.87 36.84
CA GLY A 38 4.74 -3.03 35.95
C GLY A 38 3.45 -3.32 35.19
N PRO A 39 2.28 -3.41 35.81
CA PRO A 39 1.02 -3.68 35.12
C PRO A 39 0.67 -2.61 34.08
N GLU A 40 0.83 -1.33 34.42
CA GLU A 40 0.58 -0.20 33.50
C GLU A 40 1.57 -0.18 32.33
N LEU A 41 2.84 -0.40 32.60
CA LEU A 41 3.88 -0.46 31.56
C LEU A 41 3.67 -1.64 30.61
N VAL A 42 3.24 -2.81 31.15
CA VAL A 42 2.93 -4.00 30.35
C VAL A 42 1.67 -3.74 29.50
N ALA A 43 0.64 -3.10 30.06
CA ALA A 43 -0.56 -2.75 29.32
C ALA A 43 -0.25 -1.74 28.19
N ALA A 44 0.48 -0.67 28.49
CA ALA A 44 0.92 0.31 27.51
C ALA A 44 1.85 -0.28 26.42
N ALA A 45 2.72 -1.22 26.81
CA ALA A 45 3.56 -1.94 25.88
C ALA A 45 2.74 -2.87 24.96
N ARG A 46 1.75 -3.58 25.52
CA ARG A 46 0.84 -4.44 24.74
C ARG A 46 0.04 -3.63 23.71
N GLU A 47 -0.50 -2.49 24.10
CA GLU A 47 -1.25 -1.60 23.21
C GLU A 47 -0.39 -1.08 22.05
N LYS A 48 0.88 -0.79 22.29
CA LYS A 48 1.83 -0.39 21.25
C LYS A 48 2.34 -1.54 20.39
N VAL A 49 2.39 -2.76 20.95
CA VAL A 49 2.93 -3.94 20.27
C VAL A 49 1.84 -4.68 19.47
N ILE A 50 0.62 -4.70 19.97
CA ILE A 50 -0.49 -5.43 19.34
C ILE A 50 -1.60 -4.44 19.02
N GLN A 51 -1.94 -4.31 17.74
CA GLN A 51 -3.04 -3.47 17.28
C GLN A 51 -3.94 -4.24 16.34
N GLU A 52 -5.24 -3.97 16.44
CA GLU A 52 -6.20 -4.43 15.46
C GLU A 52 -6.13 -3.53 14.24
N ARG A 53 -5.86 -4.14 13.06
CA ARG A 53 -5.85 -3.41 11.79
C ARG A 53 -6.90 -3.93 10.84
N GLN A 54 -7.47 -3.02 10.07
CA GLN A 54 -8.38 -3.37 8.99
C GLN A 54 -7.61 -4.09 7.88
N VAL A 55 -8.21 -5.16 7.36
CA VAL A 55 -7.76 -5.87 6.16
C VAL A 55 -8.80 -5.59 5.10
N PRO A 56 -8.44 -4.85 4.04
CA PRO A 56 -9.40 -4.47 3.03
C PRO A 56 -9.96 -5.69 2.30
N ALA A 57 -11.26 -5.69 2.07
CA ALA A 57 -11.92 -6.66 1.20
C ALA A 57 -11.59 -6.36 -0.25
N SER A 58 -11.48 -7.41 -1.08
CA SER A 58 -11.40 -7.25 -2.52
C SER A 58 -12.78 -6.86 -3.06
N ARG A 59 -12.82 -5.84 -3.91
CA ARG A 59 -14.05 -5.42 -4.57
C ARG A 59 -14.43 -6.42 -5.65
N GLY A 60 -15.72 -6.79 -5.75
CA GLY A 60 -16.25 -7.73 -6.73
C GLY A 60 -15.99 -7.30 -8.18
N ASN A 61 -16.00 -8.25 -9.09
CA ASN A 61 -15.78 -8.04 -10.51
C ASN A 61 -17.04 -7.60 -11.23
N ILE A 62 -16.86 -6.96 -12.38
CA ILE A 62 -17.95 -6.63 -13.30
C ILE A 62 -17.72 -7.39 -14.60
N TYR A 63 -18.66 -8.23 -14.96
CA TYR A 63 -18.63 -9.04 -16.18
C TYR A 63 -19.64 -8.55 -17.22
N SER A 64 -19.31 -8.75 -18.48
CA SER A 64 -20.27 -8.66 -19.58
C SER A 64 -21.16 -9.91 -19.63
N SER A 65 -22.22 -9.87 -20.42
CA SER A 65 -23.16 -10.99 -20.61
C SER A 65 -22.52 -12.21 -21.29
N ASP A 66 -21.43 -11.99 -22.03
CA ASP A 66 -20.64 -13.03 -22.70
C ASP A 66 -19.44 -13.49 -21.86
N GLY A 67 -19.40 -13.11 -20.57
CA GLY A 67 -18.40 -13.57 -19.60
C GLY A 67 -17.05 -12.86 -19.65
N GLN A 68 -16.91 -11.78 -20.43
CA GLN A 68 -15.67 -11.00 -20.44
C GLN A 68 -15.57 -10.12 -19.19
N LEU A 69 -14.36 -9.94 -18.70
CA LEU A 69 -14.09 -9.14 -17.53
C LEU A 69 -14.03 -7.65 -17.91
N LEU A 70 -15.04 -6.87 -17.47
CA LEU A 70 -15.13 -5.43 -17.73
C LEU A 70 -14.37 -4.62 -16.70
N ALA A 71 -14.45 -5.01 -15.41
CA ALA A 71 -13.67 -4.38 -14.34
C ALA A 71 -13.30 -5.40 -13.25
N THR A 72 -12.07 -5.31 -12.76
CA THR A 72 -11.57 -6.18 -11.69
C THR A 72 -10.70 -5.42 -10.71
N SER A 73 -10.55 -5.94 -9.51
CA SER A 73 -9.62 -5.44 -8.49
C SER A 73 -8.33 -6.23 -8.57
N MET A 74 -7.23 -5.54 -8.88
CA MET A 74 -5.90 -6.16 -8.90
C MET A 74 -5.06 -5.68 -7.72
N PRO A 75 -4.32 -6.60 -7.05
CA PRO A 75 -3.34 -6.20 -6.06
C PRO A 75 -2.18 -5.46 -6.73
N VAL A 76 -1.84 -4.31 -6.19
CA VAL A 76 -0.70 -3.50 -6.57
C VAL A 76 0.10 -3.16 -5.32
N TYR A 77 1.37 -2.84 -5.51
CA TYR A 77 2.27 -2.51 -4.41
C TYR A 77 2.64 -1.03 -4.46
N GLU A 78 2.49 -0.37 -3.32
CA GLU A 78 3.04 0.95 -3.07
C GLU A 78 4.32 0.78 -2.26
N LEU A 79 5.44 1.27 -2.80
CA LEU A 79 6.72 1.18 -2.15
C LEU A 79 7.05 2.47 -1.42
N ARG A 80 7.32 2.33 -0.14
CA ARG A 80 7.77 3.39 0.76
C ARG A 80 9.14 3.04 1.31
N TRP A 81 9.88 4.03 1.71
CA TRP A 81 11.22 3.86 2.24
C TRP A 81 11.39 4.60 3.57
N ASP A 82 11.83 3.86 4.59
CA ASP A 82 12.30 4.41 5.86
C ASP A 82 13.80 4.69 5.76
N ALA A 83 14.15 5.89 5.33
CA ALA A 83 15.53 6.31 5.15
C ALA A 83 16.29 6.47 6.47
N ALA A 84 15.58 6.58 7.61
CA ALA A 84 16.20 6.75 8.92
C ALA A 84 16.84 5.47 9.48
N VAL A 85 16.49 4.30 8.93
CA VAL A 85 17.01 2.99 9.37
C VAL A 85 18.33 2.65 8.70
N VAL A 86 18.62 3.26 7.55
CA VAL A 86 19.75 2.90 6.70
C VAL A 86 21.06 3.49 7.27
N ASP A 87 22.09 2.65 7.36
CA ASP A 87 23.43 3.08 7.74
C ASP A 87 24.10 3.92 6.65
N GLU A 88 24.94 4.89 7.05
CA GLU A 88 25.61 5.82 6.13
C GLU A 88 26.53 5.09 5.14
N LYS A 89 27.33 4.15 5.63
CA LYS A 89 28.22 3.36 4.79
C LYS A 89 27.47 2.53 3.76
N TRP A 90 26.32 1.97 4.16
CA TRP A 90 25.44 1.22 3.26
C TRP A 90 24.83 2.13 2.20
N MET A 91 24.37 3.30 2.61
CA MET A 91 23.80 4.30 1.71
C MET A 91 24.82 4.75 0.64
N ASP A 92 26.01 5.14 1.07
CA ASP A 92 27.06 5.64 0.17
C ASP A 92 27.55 4.58 -0.82
N ALA A 93 27.64 3.33 -0.38
CA ALA A 93 28.08 2.23 -1.23
C ALA A 93 27.05 1.86 -2.33
N HIS A 94 25.75 2.03 -2.08
CA HIS A 94 24.72 1.44 -2.94
C HIS A 94 23.84 2.47 -3.65
N ILE A 95 23.90 3.76 -3.29
CA ILE A 95 23.00 4.79 -3.84
C ILE A 95 23.14 4.95 -5.35
N ALA A 96 24.38 4.98 -5.88
CA ALA A 96 24.63 5.23 -7.30
C ALA A 96 24.09 4.12 -8.19
N GLU A 97 24.37 2.87 -7.82
CA GLU A 97 23.90 1.69 -8.55
C GLU A 97 22.37 1.53 -8.45
N THR A 98 21.82 1.78 -7.27
CA THR A 98 20.36 1.76 -7.07
C THR A 98 19.66 2.84 -7.89
N ALA A 99 20.20 4.06 -7.93
CA ALA A 99 19.62 5.14 -8.75
C ALA A 99 19.58 4.78 -10.25
N GLN A 100 20.63 4.13 -10.76
CA GLN A 100 20.67 3.62 -12.14
C GLN A 100 19.64 2.50 -12.35
N ALA A 101 19.53 1.57 -11.40
CA ALA A 101 18.57 0.47 -11.49
C ALA A 101 17.12 0.99 -11.42
N LEU A 102 16.84 1.93 -10.53
CA LEU A 102 15.52 2.57 -10.41
C LEU A 102 15.15 3.33 -11.68
N ALA A 103 16.07 4.06 -12.31
CA ALA A 103 15.81 4.76 -13.57
C ALA A 103 15.40 3.82 -14.71
N ARG A 104 15.92 2.58 -14.72
CA ARG A 104 15.51 1.54 -15.70
C ARG A 104 14.15 0.92 -15.38
N LEU A 105 13.84 0.74 -14.09
CA LEU A 105 12.61 0.09 -13.65
C LEU A 105 11.44 1.07 -13.53
N LEU A 106 11.72 2.34 -13.23
CA LEU A 106 10.77 3.41 -12.94
C LEU A 106 11.18 4.66 -13.75
N PRO A 107 10.74 4.76 -15.01
CA PRO A 107 11.21 5.78 -15.95
C PRO A 107 10.72 7.20 -15.63
N GLU A 108 10.03 7.38 -14.50
CA GLU A 108 9.52 8.68 -14.05
C GLU A 108 10.63 9.68 -13.71
N ARG A 109 11.84 9.20 -13.43
CA ARG A 109 13.02 10.01 -13.08
C ARG A 109 14.28 9.42 -13.69
N THR A 110 15.20 10.31 -14.03
CA THR A 110 16.57 9.94 -14.47
C THR A 110 17.39 9.39 -13.31
N ALA A 111 18.50 8.72 -13.61
CA ALA A 111 19.39 8.18 -12.56
C ALA A 111 19.94 9.30 -11.65
N SER A 112 20.24 10.47 -12.20
CA SER A 112 20.70 11.63 -11.44
C SER A 112 19.61 12.15 -10.47
N GLU A 113 18.38 12.26 -10.96
CA GLU A 113 17.24 12.67 -10.15
C GLU A 113 16.91 11.67 -9.06
N TRP A 114 16.99 10.36 -9.35
CA TRP A 114 16.84 9.33 -8.34
C TRP A 114 17.92 9.42 -7.26
N GLY A 115 19.18 9.60 -7.64
CA GLY A 115 20.29 9.76 -6.69
C GLY A 115 20.08 10.97 -5.78
N THR A 116 19.70 12.13 -6.36
CA THR A 116 19.38 13.35 -5.60
C THR A 116 18.19 13.14 -4.68
N TYR A 117 17.12 12.53 -5.16
CA TYR A 117 15.93 12.23 -4.37
C TYR A 117 16.25 11.33 -3.17
N LEU A 118 16.92 10.20 -3.41
CA LEU A 118 17.28 9.26 -2.34
C LEU A 118 18.17 9.93 -1.28
N ARG A 119 19.16 10.72 -1.71
CA ARG A 119 20.04 11.46 -0.81
C ARG A 119 19.27 12.50 0.00
N GLN A 120 18.34 13.21 -0.59
CA GLN A 120 17.48 14.19 0.08
C GLN A 120 16.61 13.51 1.15
N GLN A 121 15.97 12.38 0.82
CA GLN A 121 15.15 11.64 1.79
C GLN A 121 16.01 11.10 2.95
N TYR A 122 17.23 10.62 2.65
CA TYR A 122 18.17 10.15 3.64
C TYR A 122 18.62 11.25 4.60
N ASN A 123 19.06 12.39 4.07
CA ASN A 123 19.50 13.54 4.87
C ASN A 123 18.36 14.10 5.74
N GLY A 124 17.14 14.07 5.23
CA GLY A 124 15.94 14.46 5.97
C GLY A 124 15.42 13.41 6.96
N LYS A 125 16.09 12.25 7.09
CA LYS A 125 15.67 11.11 7.93
C LYS A 125 14.19 10.77 7.79
N ARG A 126 13.70 10.80 6.55
CA ARG A 126 12.30 10.53 6.24
C ARG A 126 11.97 9.07 6.45
N ARG A 127 10.99 8.80 7.32
CA ARG A 127 10.57 7.42 7.65
C ARG A 127 9.57 6.80 6.70
N TYR A 128 9.00 7.61 5.80
CA TYR A 128 7.92 7.16 4.91
C TYR A 128 7.99 7.86 3.55
N ALA A 129 9.18 7.81 2.92
CA ALA A 129 9.39 8.40 1.59
C ALA A 129 8.76 7.53 0.51
N LEU A 130 8.05 8.13 -0.44
CA LEU A 130 7.43 7.41 -1.54
C LEU A 130 8.47 7.06 -2.61
N ILE A 131 8.64 5.78 -2.91
CA ILE A 131 9.49 5.32 -4.02
C ILE A 131 8.65 5.12 -5.27
N ALA A 132 7.57 4.34 -5.21
CA ALA A 132 6.70 4.10 -6.36
C ALA A 132 5.29 3.71 -5.92
N LYS A 133 4.32 3.93 -6.83
CA LYS A 133 2.92 3.52 -6.66
C LYS A 133 2.51 2.56 -7.77
N ASN A 134 1.45 1.79 -7.49
CA ASN A 134 0.78 0.94 -8.46
C ASN A 134 1.70 -0.07 -9.17
N LEU A 135 2.70 -0.59 -8.47
CA LEU A 135 3.58 -1.60 -9.02
C LEU A 135 2.92 -2.98 -9.04
N SER A 136 3.10 -3.71 -10.13
CA SER A 136 2.81 -5.15 -10.13
C SER A 136 3.77 -5.89 -9.20
N TYR A 137 3.40 -7.08 -8.74
CA TYR A 137 4.27 -7.91 -7.90
C TYR A 137 5.66 -8.13 -8.53
N SER A 138 5.70 -8.37 -9.84
CA SER A 138 6.96 -8.58 -10.57
C SER A 138 7.86 -7.34 -10.57
N HIS A 139 7.30 -6.14 -10.75
CA HIS A 139 8.04 -4.88 -10.66
C HIS A 139 8.50 -4.58 -9.24
N TYR A 140 7.62 -4.80 -8.25
CA TYR A 140 8.00 -4.68 -6.84
C TYR A 140 9.21 -5.56 -6.51
N ARG A 141 9.20 -6.84 -6.92
CA ARG A 141 10.32 -7.76 -6.69
C ARG A 141 11.62 -7.27 -7.30
N LYS A 142 11.59 -6.73 -8.51
CA LYS A 142 12.78 -6.16 -9.17
C LYS A 142 13.32 -4.95 -8.42
N VAL A 143 12.44 -4.05 -7.96
CA VAL A 143 12.86 -2.88 -7.14
C VAL A 143 13.44 -3.33 -5.81
N ALA A 144 12.84 -4.31 -5.14
CA ALA A 144 13.32 -4.84 -3.87
C ALA A 144 14.69 -5.57 -3.97
N GLN A 145 15.09 -5.97 -5.17
CA GLN A 145 16.39 -6.59 -5.46
C GLN A 145 17.47 -5.58 -5.86
N THR A 146 17.17 -4.28 -5.88
CA THR A 146 18.20 -3.27 -6.13
C THR A 146 19.15 -3.13 -4.93
N PRO A 147 20.44 -2.79 -5.12
CA PRO A 147 21.47 -2.92 -4.08
C PRO A 147 21.16 -2.25 -2.74
N LEU A 148 20.54 -1.06 -2.76
CA LEU A 148 20.16 -0.36 -1.52
C LEU A 148 19.02 -1.07 -0.78
N PHE A 149 18.11 -1.71 -1.51
CA PHE A 149 16.90 -2.34 -0.98
C PHE A 149 17.02 -3.85 -0.81
N GLU A 150 18.12 -4.44 -1.29
CA GLU A 150 18.38 -5.87 -1.16
C GLU A 150 18.73 -6.24 0.29
N GLY A 151 18.04 -7.24 0.82
CA GLY A 151 18.30 -7.79 2.15
C GLY A 151 17.16 -7.63 3.14
N SER A 152 17.52 -7.55 4.42
CA SER A 152 16.54 -7.44 5.49
C SER A 152 15.90 -6.06 5.51
N LYS A 153 14.58 -6.02 5.57
CA LYS A 153 13.78 -4.77 5.70
C LYS A 153 14.24 -3.88 6.87
N PHE A 154 14.81 -4.48 7.91
CA PHE A 154 15.36 -3.75 9.06
C PHE A 154 16.64 -2.99 8.75
N LYS A 155 17.39 -3.38 7.71
CA LYS A 155 18.61 -2.68 7.26
C LYS A 155 18.31 -1.73 6.11
N THR A 156 17.44 -2.15 5.20
CA THR A 156 17.16 -1.41 3.97
C THR A 156 16.05 -0.39 4.11
N GLY A 157 15.16 -0.57 5.10
CA GLY A 157 14.02 0.31 5.33
C GLY A 157 12.94 0.26 4.25
N LEU A 158 12.99 -0.69 3.29
CA LEU A 158 11.97 -0.80 2.24
C LEU A 158 10.65 -1.32 2.82
N ILE A 159 9.58 -0.56 2.64
CA ILE A 159 8.22 -0.87 3.06
C ILE A 159 7.38 -1.10 1.81
N ALA A 160 6.80 -2.28 1.67
CA ALA A 160 5.88 -2.61 0.60
C ALA A 160 4.46 -2.72 1.18
N GLU A 161 3.55 -1.87 0.70
CA GLU A 161 2.14 -1.89 1.07
C GLU A 161 1.33 -2.44 -0.10
N GLU A 162 0.59 -3.49 0.15
CA GLU A 162 -0.35 -4.04 -0.80
C GLU A 162 -1.63 -3.19 -0.80
N ARG A 163 -2.06 -2.80 -1.98
CA ARG A 163 -3.30 -2.06 -2.22
C ARG A 163 -4.04 -2.69 -3.39
N PHE A 164 -5.33 -2.45 -3.47
CA PHE A 164 -6.11 -2.84 -4.63
C PHE A 164 -6.34 -1.64 -5.54
N THR A 165 -6.11 -1.83 -6.84
CA THR A 165 -6.48 -0.86 -7.87
C THR A 165 -7.54 -1.46 -8.78
N ARG A 166 -8.44 -0.61 -9.28
CA ARG A 166 -9.47 -1.02 -10.22
C ARG A 166 -8.90 -1.00 -11.63
N LEU A 167 -8.91 -2.15 -12.30
CA LEU A 167 -8.45 -2.31 -13.66
C LEU A 167 -9.64 -2.60 -14.57
N MET A 168 -9.65 -2.01 -15.75
CA MET A 168 -10.56 -2.30 -16.86
C MET A 168 -9.77 -2.99 -17.97
N PRO A 169 -9.80 -4.35 -18.05
CA PRO A 169 -8.92 -5.09 -18.97
C PRO A 169 -9.15 -4.81 -20.44
N LEU A 170 -10.38 -4.40 -20.80
CA LEU A 170 -10.77 -4.08 -22.18
C LEU A 170 -10.46 -2.62 -22.58
N GLY A 171 -9.56 -1.95 -21.84
CA GLY A 171 -9.21 -0.55 -22.09
C GLY A 171 -10.37 0.39 -21.77
N GLY A 172 -10.56 1.45 -22.56
CA GLY A 172 -11.64 2.42 -22.36
C GLY A 172 -13.03 1.96 -22.81
N LEU A 173 -13.24 0.67 -23.07
CA LEU A 173 -14.52 0.11 -23.50
C LEU A 173 -15.57 0.21 -22.40
N ALA A 174 -16.68 0.91 -22.66
CA ALA A 174 -17.77 1.16 -21.71
C ALA A 174 -17.33 1.84 -20.41
N GLU A 175 -16.20 2.55 -20.41
CA GLU A 175 -15.63 3.18 -19.22
C GLU A 175 -16.64 4.08 -18.50
N ARG A 176 -17.42 4.86 -19.25
CA ARG A 176 -18.47 5.71 -18.68
C ARG A 176 -19.61 4.92 -18.05
N THR A 177 -20.02 3.82 -18.69
CA THR A 177 -21.09 2.95 -18.18
C THR A 177 -20.65 2.20 -16.93
N ILE A 178 -19.44 1.65 -16.94
CA ILE A 178 -18.83 1.00 -15.78
C ILE A 178 -18.65 2.04 -14.69
N GLY A 179 -18.11 3.20 -15.05
CA GLY A 179 -17.89 4.30 -14.15
C GLY A 179 -16.65 4.11 -13.28
N TYR A 180 -16.64 4.81 -12.17
CA TYR A 180 -15.52 4.81 -11.23
C TYR A 180 -15.99 5.09 -9.80
N GLN A 181 -15.14 4.69 -8.87
CA GLN A 181 -15.26 5.09 -7.48
C GLN A 181 -13.99 5.74 -7.01
N ARG A 182 -14.08 7.00 -6.62
CA ARG A 182 -13.03 7.79 -6.00
C ARG A 182 -13.56 8.37 -4.69
N PRO A 183 -12.67 8.83 -3.79
CA PRO A 183 -13.10 9.42 -2.52
C PRO A 183 -14.03 10.63 -2.67
N ASP A 184 -13.87 11.37 -3.77
CA ASP A 184 -14.54 12.62 -4.08
C ASP A 184 -15.69 12.48 -5.09
N ALA A 185 -15.76 11.37 -5.84
CA ALA A 185 -16.76 11.20 -6.87
C ALA A 185 -17.02 9.72 -7.22
N THR A 186 -18.27 9.39 -7.48
CA THR A 186 -18.71 8.05 -7.91
C THR A 186 -19.62 8.15 -9.12
N ALA A 187 -19.53 7.23 -10.06
CA ALA A 187 -20.36 7.22 -11.26
C ALA A 187 -20.59 5.80 -11.79
N GLY A 188 -21.62 5.67 -12.66
CA GLY A 188 -21.90 4.45 -13.41
C GLY A 188 -22.31 3.25 -12.55
N LEU A 189 -22.05 2.04 -13.05
CA LEU A 189 -22.35 0.79 -12.35
C LEU A 189 -21.57 0.67 -11.04
N GLU A 190 -20.36 1.21 -10.98
CA GLU A 190 -19.54 1.26 -9.76
C GLU A 190 -20.25 2.02 -8.63
N ALA A 191 -20.97 3.08 -8.94
CA ALA A 191 -21.76 3.82 -7.96
C ALA A 191 -23.07 3.11 -7.62
N SER A 192 -23.82 2.67 -8.65
CA SER A 192 -25.15 2.07 -8.48
C SER A 192 -25.11 0.75 -7.69
N PHE A 193 -24.03 -0.04 -7.86
CA PHE A 193 -23.85 -1.33 -7.20
C PHE A 193 -22.74 -1.29 -6.14
N HIS A 194 -22.50 -0.09 -5.55
CA HIS A 194 -21.43 0.11 -4.58
C HIS A 194 -21.46 -0.89 -3.44
N GLU A 195 -22.61 -1.04 -2.79
CA GLU A 195 -22.77 -1.92 -1.63
C GLU A 195 -22.54 -3.41 -1.97
N THR A 196 -22.99 -3.85 -3.15
CA THR A 196 -22.78 -5.21 -3.63
C THR A 196 -21.30 -5.49 -3.93
N LEU A 197 -20.66 -4.54 -4.62
CA LEU A 197 -19.29 -4.67 -5.09
C LEU A 197 -18.25 -4.48 -3.97
N ARG A 198 -18.53 -3.63 -2.98
CA ARG A 198 -17.54 -3.21 -1.97
C ARG A 198 -17.04 -4.36 -1.08
N GLY A 199 -17.96 -5.27 -0.69
CA GLY A 199 -17.68 -6.24 0.35
C GLY A 199 -17.54 -5.60 1.75
N HIS A 200 -17.04 -6.38 2.68
CA HIS A 200 -16.86 -5.95 4.07
C HIS A 200 -15.43 -6.19 4.50
N ASP A 201 -14.76 -5.14 4.94
CA ASP A 201 -13.39 -5.22 5.45
C ASP A 201 -13.32 -6.13 6.68
N GLY A 202 -12.27 -6.92 6.71
CA GLY A 202 -11.91 -7.73 7.86
C GLY A 202 -11.13 -6.94 8.89
N ARG A 203 -10.89 -7.57 10.04
CA ARG A 203 -10.03 -7.07 11.10
C ARG A 203 -9.09 -8.15 11.57
N ARG A 204 -7.83 -7.80 11.74
CA ARG A 204 -6.79 -8.73 12.14
C ARG A 204 -5.86 -8.12 13.18
N TRP A 205 -5.53 -8.91 14.18
CA TRP A 205 -4.50 -8.55 15.15
C TRP A 205 -3.13 -8.58 14.47
N MET A 206 -2.42 -7.49 14.57
CA MET A 206 -1.08 -7.33 14.04
C MET A 206 -0.12 -7.04 15.18
N GLN A 207 1.03 -7.67 15.15
CA GLN A 207 2.11 -7.43 16.09
C GLN A 207 3.15 -6.51 15.47
N ASN A 208 3.49 -5.45 16.17
CA ASN A 208 4.58 -4.56 15.81
C ASN A 208 5.92 -5.21 16.16
N LEU A 209 6.76 -5.44 15.16
CA LEU A 209 8.10 -6.00 15.31
C LEU A 209 9.18 -4.93 15.49
N GLY A 210 8.79 -3.66 15.62
CA GLY A 210 9.68 -2.51 15.60
C GLY A 210 9.82 -1.89 14.20
N GLY A 211 10.32 -0.64 14.10
CA GLY A 211 10.52 0.05 12.82
C GLY A 211 9.26 0.18 11.95
N ASN A 212 8.09 0.33 12.56
CA ASN A 212 6.79 0.40 11.88
C ASN A 212 6.42 -0.87 11.07
N GLN A 213 7.04 -2.02 11.39
CA GLN A 213 6.75 -3.30 10.75
C GLN A 213 5.71 -4.07 11.54
N TRP A 214 4.63 -4.45 10.87
CA TRP A 214 3.52 -5.17 11.45
C TRP A 214 3.44 -6.58 10.86
N LYS A 215 3.46 -7.58 11.72
CA LYS A 215 3.31 -9.00 11.33
C LYS A 215 1.92 -9.48 11.77
N PRO A 216 1.17 -10.16 10.90
CA PRO A 216 -0.04 -10.83 11.31
C PRO A 216 0.26 -11.88 12.39
N MET A 217 -0.52 -11.89 13.45
CA MET A 217 -0.48 -13.00 14.43
C MET A 217 -1.15 -14.21 13.80
N GLN A 218 -0.62 -15.39 14.05
CA GLN A 218 -1.24 -16.64 13.57
C GLN A 218 -2.65 -16.80 14.18
N SER A 219 -3.63 -17.14 13.33
CA SER A 219 -5.05 -17.35 13.72
C SER A 219 -5.74 -16.13 14.35
N SER A 220 -5.41 -14.92 13.93
CA SER A 220 -5.81 -13.69 14.63
C SER A 220 -6.78 -12.79 13.85
N TYR A 221 -7.58 -13.34 12.94
CA TYR A 221 -8.72 -12.58 12.44
C TYR A 221 -9.76 -12.44 13.57
N THR A 222 -10.09 -11.21 13.88
CA THR A 222 -11.29 -10.89 14.69
C THR A 222 -12.52 -10.97 13.80
N ARG A 223 -12.35 -10.64 12.52
CA ARG A 223 -13.35 -10.73 11.47
C ARG A 223 -12.66 -10.97 10.14
N ASP A 224 -13.00 -12.05 9.46
CA ASP A 224 -12.49 -12.32 8.11
C ASP A 224 -13.03 -11.29 7.12
N PRO A 225 -12.20 -10.81 6.16
CA PRO A 225 -12.67 -9.95 5.08
C PRO A 225 -13.65 -10.75 4.19
N GLN A 226 -14.80 -10.16 3.91
CA GLN A 226 -15.77 -10.70 2.99
C GLN A 226 -15.67 -9.92 1.68
N ASN A 227 -15.18 -10.57 0.63
CA ASN A 227 -15.05 -9.94 -0.68
C ASN A 227 -16.41 -9.53 -1.23
N GLY A 228 -16.42 -8.47 -2.05
CA GLY A 228 -17.61 -8.03 -2.74
C GLY A 228 -18.12 -9.08 -3.72
N GLN A 229 -19.42 -9.04 -3.99
CA GLN A 229 -20.06 -9.92 -4.95
C GLN A 229 -19.80 -9.42 -6.38
N ASP A 230 -19.63 -10.34 -7.29
CA ASP A 230 -19.49 -10.05 -8.71
C ASP A 230 -20.85 -9.70 -9.31
N ILE A 231 -20.86 -8.82 -10.32
CA ILE A 231 -22.06 -8.49 -11.09
C ILE A 231 -21.88 -8.86 -12.55
N ILE A 232 -22.94 -9.39 -13.15
CA ILE A 232 -23.02 -9.68 -14.58
C ILE A 232 -23.93 -8.66 -15.21
N THR A 233 -23.42 -7.90 -16.17
CA THR A 233 -24.17 -6.88 -16.91
C THR A 233 -24.90 -7.48 -18.09
N THR A 234 -25.77 -6.70 -18.70
CA THR A 234 -26.40 -7.07 -19.98
C THR A 234 -25.55 -6.70 -21.20
N LEU A 235 -24.45 -5.97 -20.99
CA LEU A 235 -23.52 -5.58 -22.05
C LEU A 235 -22.86 -6.81 -22.67
N ASP A 236 -22.77 -6.85 -23.98
CA ASP A 236 -21.98 -7.83 -24.73
C ASP A 236 -20.68 -7.15 -25.18
N ALA A 237 -19.51 -7.70 -24.80
CA ALA A 237 -18.22 -7.07 -25.03
C ALA A 237 -17.90 -6.92 -26.53
N ARG A 238 -18.33 -7.88 -27.36
CA ARG A 238 -18.11 -7.84 -28.80
C ARG A 238 -18.99 -6.79 -29.48
N MET A 239 -20.26 -6.70 -29.05
CA MET A 239 -21.18 -5.65 -29.55
C MET A 239 -20.71 -4.27 -29.10
N GLN A 240 -20.23 -4.15 -27.87
CA GLN A 240 -19.66 -2.92 -27.31
C GLN A 240 -18.45 -2.44 -28.13
N ASP A 241 -17.52 -3.35 -28.45
CA ASP A 241 -16.33 -3.04 -29.23
C ASP A 241 -16.71 -2.64 -30.68
N ALA A 242 -17.66 -3.35 -31.31
CA ALA A 242 -18.13 -3.01 -32.63
C ALA A 242 -18.81 -1.61 -32.66
N ALA A 243 -19.65 -1.32 -31.66
CA ALA A 243 -20.31 -0.03 -31.50
C ALA A 243 -19.31 1.10 -31.28
N HIS A 244 -18.34 0.87 -30.41
CA HIS A 244 -17.28 1.84 -30.10
C HIS A 244 -16.44 2.16 -31.35
N ARG A 245 -16.00 1.14 -32.11
CA ARG A 245 -15.23 1.34 -33.35
C ARG A 245 -16.03 2.04 -34.43
N ALA A 246 -17.29 1.68 -34.63
CA ALA A 246 -18.17 2.32 -35.60
C ALA A 246 -18.40 3.81 -35.25
N LEU A 247 -18.65 4.10 -33.99
CA LEU A 247 -18.81 5.48 -33.50
C LEU A 247 -17.53 6.27 -33.70
N LEU A 248 -16.37 5.74 -33.29
CA LEU A 248 -15.07 6.40 -33.44
C LEU A 248 -14.75 6.71 -34.92
N HIS A 249 -15.01 5.73 -35.81
CA HIS A 249 -14.83 5.93 -37.26
C HIS A 249 -15.71 7.08 -37.79
N THR A 250 -16.99 7.09 -37.39
CA THR A 250 -17.96 8.09 -37.81
C THR A 250 -17.59 9.48 -37.32
N LEU A 251 -17.20 9.60 -36.05
CA LEU A 251 -16.77 10.88 -35.48
C LEU A 251 -15.54 11.45 -36.20
N LYS A 252 -14.54 10.59 -36.47
CA LYS A 252 -13.34 10.99 -37.24
C LYS A 252 -13.69 11.41 -38.67
N LYS A 253 -14.56 10.66 -39.34
CA LYS A 253 -14.97 10.95 -40.72
C LYS A 253 -15.66 12.29 -40.87
N TYR A 254 -16.52 12.65 -39.93
CA TYR A 254 -17.31 13.88 -39.99
C TYR A 254 -16.75 15.04 -39.17
N GLY A 255 -15.65 14.81 -38.46
CA GLY A 255 -15.02 15.79 -37.60
C GLY A 255 -15.88 16.24 -36.41
N ALA A 256 -16.86 15.41 -36.01
CA ALA A 256 -17.77 15.73 -34.93
C ALA A 256 -17.09 15.73 -33.57
N ASP A 257 -17.52 16.59 -32.65
CA ASP A 257 -16.87 16.73 -31.35
C ASP A 257 -17.25 15.63 -30.37
N HIS A 258 -18.48 15.12 -30.48
CA HIS A 258 -18.97 14.03 -29.63
C HIS A 258 -20.09 13.24 -30.31
N GLY A 259 -20.36 12.06 -29.78
CA GLY A 259 -21.48 11.23 -30.21
C GLY A 259 -21.72 10.07 -29.27
N CYS A 260 -22.87 9.49 -29.37
CA CYS A 260 -23.23 8.29 -28.61
C CYS A 260 -23.91 7.26 -29.48
N VAL A 261 -23.81 6.01 -29.08
CA VAL A 261 -24.55 4.88 -29.67
C VAL A 261 -25.06 3.97 -28.55
N VAL A 262 -26.32 3.55 -28.67
CA VAL A 262 -26.95 2.59 -27.75
C VAL A 262 -27.57 1.48 -28.58
N LEU A 263 -27.17 0.24 -28.26
CA LEU A 263 -27.82 -0.97 -28.82
C LEU A 263 -28.69 -1.58 -27.73
N MET A 264 -29.98 -1.70 -28.04
CA MET A 264 -30.97 -2.30 -27.15
C MET A 264 -31.66 -3.47 -27.84
N GLU A 265 -31.82 -4.57 -27.12
CA GLU A 265 -32.59 -5.72 -27.56
C GLU A 265 -34.09 -5.42 -27.44
N VAL A 266 -34.80 -5.37 -28.58
CA VAL A 266 -36.19 -4.92 -28.62
C VAL A 266 -37.12 -5.77 -27.75
N LYS A 267 -36.93 -7.10 -27.73
CA LYS A 267 -37.82 -8.02 -26.99
C LYS A 267 -37.70 -7.90 -25.47
N THR A 268 -36.53 -7.59 -24.96
CA THR A 268 -36.22 -7.65 -23.51
C THR A 268 -35.95 -6.29 -22.91
N GLY A 269 -35.65 -5.27 -23.72
CA GLY A 269 -35.17 -3.95 -23.27
C GLY A 269 -33.73 -3.96 -22.75
N LYS A 270 -33.02 -5.08 -22.89
CA LYS A 270 -31.64 -5.18 -22.42
C LYS A 270 -30.71 -4.33 -23.26
N ILE A 271 -29.87 -3.49 -22.62
CA ILE A 271 -28.81 -2.75 -23.28
C ILE A 271 -27.66 -3.71 -23.55
N ARG A 272 -27.31 -3.89 -24.82
CA ARG A 272 -26.24 -4.77 -25.27
C ARG A 272 -24.92 -4.03 -25.50
N ALA A 273 -25.01 -2.76 -25.93
CA ALA A 273 -23.85 -1.88 -26.03
C ALA A 273 -24.26 -0.44 -25.77
N MET A 274 -23.35 0.32 -25.17
CA MET A 274 -23.49 1.75 -24.92
C MET A 274 -22.11 2.41 -24.99
N ALA A 275 -21.86 3.20 -26.02
CA ALA A 275 -20.63 3.95 -26.19
C ALA A 275 -20.91 5.45 -26.29
N ASN A 276 -20.07 6.25 -25.66
CA ASN A 276 -20.21 7.71 -25.65
C ASN A 276 -18.82 8.33 -25.75
N LEU A 277 -18.48 8.80 -26.94
CA LEU A 277 -17.15 9.32 -27.26
C LEU A 277 -17.19 10.82 -27.50
N GLY A 278 -16.14 11.49 -27.07
CA GLY A 278 -15.91 12.91 -27.34
C GLY A 278 -14.45 13.26 -27.46
N LYS A 279 -14.15 14.37 -28.12
CA LYS A 279 -12.81 14.92 -28.22
C LYS A 279 -12.35 15.41 -26.86
N VAL A 280 -11.12 15.10 -26.51
CA VAL A 280 -10.44 15.71 -25.36
C VAL A 280 -10.01 17.12 -25.75
N HIS A 281 -10.26 18.11 -24.91
CA HIS A 281 -9.85 19.48 -25.14
C HIS A 281 -8.34 19.57 -25.40
N GLY A 282 -7.97 20.09 -26.58
CA GLY A 282 -6.56 20.26 -26.97
C GLY A 282 -5.92 19.04 -27.66
N ASP A 283 -6.64 17.94 -27.83
CA ASP A 283 -6.14 16.74 -28.52
C ASP A 283 -7.10 16.34 -29.66
N SER A 284 -6.56 15.66 -30.68
CA SER A 284 -7.33 15.01 -31.74
C SER A 284 -7.89 13.64 -31.33
N ALA A 285 -7.56 13.18 -30.13
CA ALA A 285 -8.01 11.90 -29.61
C ALA A 285 -9.46 11.94 -29.13
N TYR A 286 -10.18 10.86 -29.38
CA TYR A 286 -11.50 10.63 -28.82
C TYR A 286 -11.41 9.63 -27.68
N THR A 287 -12.04 9.96 -26.56
CA THR A 287 -12.14 9.07 -25.40
C THR A 287 -13.58 8.95 -24.94
N GLU A 288 -13.90 7.96 -24.13
CA GLU A 288 -15.18 7.93 -23.42
C GLU A 288 -15.31 9.20 -22.56
N LEU A 289 -16.39 9.95 -22.77
CA LEU A 289 -16.67 11.16 -22.01
C LEU A 289 -17.00 10.76 -20.56
N ARG A 290 -16.20 11.26 -19.64
CA ARG A 290 -16.36 11.10 -18.19
C ARG A 290 -17.37 12.06 -17.61
#